data_89e65dfa33cf357ff737c1d4efd18b24
#
_entry.id   89e65dfa33cf357ff737c1d4efd18b24
#
_cell.length_a   1.000
_cell.length_b   1.000
_cell.length_c   1.000
_cell.angle_alpha   90.00
_cell.angle_beta   90.00
_cell.angle_gamma   90.00
#
_symmetry.space_group_name_H-M   'P 1'
#
loop_
_entity.id
_entity.type
_entity.pdbx_description
1 polymer ?
#
loop_
_entity_poly.entity_id
_entity_poly.type
_entity_poly.pdbx_seq_one_letter_code
_entity_poly.pdbx_strand_id
1 'polypeptide(L)'
;FEAGLLGLQCHLVDNLDKVGGQCAELYPEKPIYDIPGLPVCTGQELVDRLMQQAQPFKPEFHLQQKAEELTRLDDGAWRLKTSAGKVFEAPAIVLAAGAGSFVPRRIPLPDADSFEGKSLFYAVRRMEDFRDRDVVIAGGGDSALDWALNLHPIARSVAIVHRRDEFRAAPDSVEKMRALVAAGQMKLVIGQLSALDGSHGELSGLTIKGTDGEHALPCNRLLAFYGLKMELGPIAEWGLNIDRNH
;
A
#
# COMPACT_ATOMS: atom_id res chain seq x y z
N PHE A 1 -3.40 -17.91 -14.50
CA PHE A 1 -3.99 -19.25 -14.34
C PHE A 1 -4.97 -19.53 -15.48
N GLU A 2 -6.05 -18.73 -15.63
CA GLU A 2 -7.09 -18.94 -16.64
C GLU A 2 -6.55 -19.03 -18.08
N ALA A 3 -5.64 -18.13 -18.45
CA ALA A 3 -4.99 -18.17 -19.75
C ALA A 3 -4.20 -19.49 -19.98
N GLY A 4 -3.57 -20.01 -18.91
CA GLY A 4 -2.90 -21.30 -18.97
C GLY A 4 -3.85 -22.47 -19.17
N LEU A 5 -5.04 -22.46 -18.55
CA LEU A 5 -6.08 -23.45 -18.81
C LEU A 5 -6.55 -23.45 -20.27
N LEU A 6 -6.54 -22.28 -20.90
CA LEU A 6 -6.87 -22.10 -22.32
C LEU A 6 -5.71 -22.43 -23.26
N GLY A 7 -4.58 -22.91 -22.74
CA GLY A 7 -3.39 -23.25 -23.52
C GLY A 7 -2.62 -22.04 -24.06
N LEU A 8 -2.83 -20.86 -23.49
CA LEU A 8 -2.16 -19.63 -23.93
C LEU A 8 -0.82 -19.47 -23.21
N GLN A 9 0.22 -19.08 -23.95
CA GLN A 9 1.51 -18.66 -23.38
C GLN A 9 1.38 -17.23 -22.86
N CYS A 10 1.73 -17.02 -21.59
CA CYS A 10 1.59 -15.71 -20.93
C CYS A 10 2.93 -15.09 -20.59
N HIS A 11 3.10 -13.83 -20.97
CA HIS A 11 4.16 -12.94 -20.51
C HIS A 11 3.53 -11.85 -19.61
N LEU A 12 4.05 -11.71 -18.39
CA LEU A 12 3.60 -10.70 -17.44
C LEU A 12 4.68 -9.63 -17.28
N VAL A 13 4.33 -8.39 -17.56
CA VAL A 13 5.23 -7.23 -17.44
C VAL A 13 4.83 -6.43 -16.21
N ASP A 14 5.77 -6.20 -15.30
CA ASP A 14 5.54 -5.41 -14.08
C ASP A 14 6.75 -4.49 -13.82
N ASN A 15 6.48 -3.28 -13.32
CA ASN A 15 7.53 -2.34 -12.93
C ASN A 15 8.13 -2.64 -11.56
N LEU A 16 7.49 -3.47 -10.75
CA LEU A 16 8.03 -3.90 -9.46
C LEU A 16 9.14 -4.94 -9.64
N ASP A 17 9.96 -5.11 -8.60
CA ASP A 17 11.05 -6.09 -8.55
C ASP A 17 10.59 -7.49 -8.16
N LYS A 18 9.33 -7.64 -7.77
CA LYS A 18 8.69 -8.89 -7.36
C LYS A 18 7.24 -8.95 -7.80
N VAL A 19 6.72 -10.17 -7.90
CA VAL A 19 5.30 -10.42 -8.18
C VAL A 19 4.44 -10.14 -6.96
N GLY A 20 3.16 -9.81 -7.19
CA GLY A 20 2.16 -9.66 -6.13
C GLY A 20 1.58 -8.26 -5.98
N GLY A 21 2.10 -7.28 -6.72
CA GLY A 21 1.56 -5.92 -6.74
C GLY A 21 1.43 -5.31 -5.36
N GLN A 22 0.29 -4.68 -5.07
CA GLN A 22 0.04 -4.03 -3.79
C GLN A 22 0.13 -4.98 -2.59
N CYS A 23 -0.32 -6.22 -2.72
CA CYS A 23 -0.31 -7.21 -1.63
C CYS A 23 1.12 -7.47 -1.13
N ALA A 24 2.06 -7.70 -2.05
CA ALA A 24 3.45 -7.97 -1.70
C ALA A 24 4.23 -6.69 -1.34
N GLU A 25 3.88 -5.54 -1.92
CA GLU A 25 4.66 -4.30 -1.75
C GLU A 25 4.22 -3.49 -0.54
N LEU A 26 2.92 -3.32 -0.31
CA LEU A 26 2.40 -2.40 0.69
C LEU A 26 2.03 -3.07 2.02
N TYR A 27 1.59 -4.34 1.98
CA TYR A 27 1.05 -5.01 3.16
C TYR A 27 1.25 -6.54 3.15
N PRO A 28 2.51 -7.02 2.95
CA PRO A 28 2.77 -8.46 2.85
C PRO A 28 2.36 -9.25 4.09
N GLU A 29 2.46 -8.67 5.27
CA GLU A 29 2.11 -9.29 6.56
C GLU A 29 0.71 -8.94 7.07
N LYS A 30 -0.05 -8.12 6.32
CA LYS A 30 -1.42 -7.77 6.71
C LYS A 30 -2.35 -8.97 6.56
N PRO A 31 -3.13 -9.33 7.61
CA PRO A 31 -4.17 -10.33 7.50
C PRO A 31 -5.28 -9.87 6.53
N ILE A 32 -5.71 -10.79 5.67
CA ILE A 32 -6.80 -10.63 4.69
C ILE A 32 -7.86 -11.68 5.01
N TYR A 33 -9.12 -11.27 5.12
CA TYR A 33 -10.23 -12.11 5.57
C TYR A 33 -11.33 -12.31 4.53
N ASP A 34 -11.24 -11.62 3.39
CA ASP A 34 -12.31 -11.52 2.38
C ASP A 34 -12.02 -12.30 1.10
N ILE A 35 -11.10 -13.26 1.17
CA ILE A 35 -10.85 -14.18 0.04
C ILE A 35 -11.72 -15.42 0.17
N PRO A 36 -12.65 -15.68 -0.78
CA PRO A 36 -13.50 -16.85 -0.73
C PRO A 36 -12.71 -18.16 -0.60
N GLY A 37 -13.08 -18.99 0.38
CA GLY A 37 -12.41 -20.26 0.65
C GLY A 37 -11.15 -20.18 1.49
N LEU A 38 -10.69 -18.97 1.84
CA LEU A 38 -9.58 -18.75 2.76
C LEU A 38 -10.07 -17.92 3.96
N PRO A 39 -10.25 -18.53 5.15
CA PRO A 39 -10.72 -17.81 6.34
C PRO A 39 -9.83 -16.65 6.72
N VAL A 40 -8.53 -16.82 6.56
CA VAL A 40 -7.50 -15.77 6.73
C VAL A 40 -6.23 -16.16 5.97
N CYS A 41 -5.57 -15.19 5.39
CA CYS A 41 -4.21 -15.30 4.87
C CYS A 41 -3.53 -13.94 4.96
N THR A 42 -2.21 -13.90 4.92
CA THR A 42 -1.48 -12.64 4.75
C THR A 42 -1.44 -12.23 3.27
N GLY A 43 -1.09 -10.97 2.99
CA GLY A 43 -0.87 -10.51 1.61
C GLY A 43 0.16 -11.36 0.88
N GLN A 44 1.27 -11.71 1.53
CA GLN A 44 2.31 -12.56 0.94
C GLN A 44 1.83 -13.99 0.74
N GLU A 45 1.17 -14.60 1.72
CA GLU A 45 0.61 -15.95 1.58
C GLU A 45 -0.39 -16.07 0.43
N LEU A 46 -1.20 -15.03 0.20
CA LEU A 46 -2.11 -15.00 -0.94
C LEU A 46 -1.33 -15.05 -2.25
N VAL A 47 -0.29 -14.22 -2.40
CA VAL A 47 0.57 -14.18 -3.58
C VAL A 47 1.25 -15.54 -3.80
N ASP A 48 1.80 -16.14 -2.75
CA ASP A 48 2.48 -17.43 -2.83
C ASP A 48 1.54 -18.54 -3.30
N ARG A 49 0.31 -18.59 -2.82
CA ARG A 49 -0.72 -19.55 -3.24
C ARG A 49 -1.14 -19.33 -4.70
N LEU A 50 -1.33 -18.09 -5.12
CA LEU A 50 -1.64 -17.77 -6.52
C LEU A 50 -0.49 -18.13 -7.46
N MET A 51 0.76 -17.95 -7.02
CA MET A 51 1.94 -18.37 -7.78
C MET A 51 2.02 -19.89 -7.92
N GLN A 52 1.74 -20.64 -6.83
CA GLN A 52 1.64 -22.11 -6.90
C GLN A 52 0.56 -22.56 -7.88
N GLN A 53 -0.59 -21.88 -7.89
CA GLN A 53 -1.67 -22.19 -8.83
C GLN A 53 -1.30 -21.90 -10.28
N ALA A 54 -0.52 -20.85 -10.55
CA ALA A 54 -0.09 -20.48 -11.89
C ALA A 54 1.12 -21.28 -12.41
N GLN A 55 1.97 -21.81 -11.51
CA GLN A 55 3.24 -22.48 -11.82
C GLN A 55 3.15 -23.60 -12.89
N PRO A 56 2.12 -24.48 -12.91
CA PRO A 56 2.04 -25.54 -13.92
C PRO A 56 2.01 -25.02 -15.35
N PHE A 57 1.55 -23.78 -15.56
CA PHE A 57 1.44 -23.15 -16.89
C PHE A 57 2.68 -22.35 -17.28
N LYS A 58 3.68 -22.26 -16.40
CA LYS A 58 4.98 -21.62 -16.63
C LYS A 58 4.87 -20.20 -17.22
N PRO A 59 4.09 -19.29 -16.62
CA PRO A 59 4.04 -17.90 -17.08
C PRO A 59 5.43 -17.26 -16.98
N GLU A 60 5.79 -16.42 -17.94
CA GLU A 60 7.05 -15.69 -17.93
C GLU A 60 6.86 -14.30 -17.31
N PHE A 61 7.66 -13.98 -16.30
CA PHE A 61 7.63 -12.67 -15.62
C PHE A 61 8.77 -11.79 -16.08
N HIS A 62 8.44 -10.57 -16.46
CA HIS A 62 9.35 -9.50 -16.87
C HIS A 62 9.23 -8.35 -15.85
N LEU A 63 9.96 -8.49 -14.75
CA LEU A 63 9.95 -7.54 -13.64
C LEU A 63 10.88 -6.35 -13.89
N GLN A 64 10.72 -5.28 -13.11
CA GLN A 64 11.46 -4.04 -13.23
C GLN A 64 11.37 -3.40 -14.62
N GLN A 65 10.24 -3.61 -15.29
CA GLN A 65 9.99 -3.11 -16.63
C GLN A 65 8.63 -2.41 -16.68
N LYS A 66 8.67 -1.12 -16.97
CA LYS A 66 7.46 -0.34 -17.18
C LYS A 66 6.99 -0.53 -18.63
N ALA A 67 5.70 -0.79 -18.82
CA ALA A 67 5.08 -0.74 -20.15
C ALA A 67 4.99 0.73 -20.62
N GLU A 68 5.58 1.05 -21.77
CA GLU A 68 5.70 2.44 -22.24
C GLU A 68 4.90 2.72 -23.50
N GLU A 69 5.06 1.87 -24.51
CA GLU A 69 4.43 2.09 -25.82
C GLU A 69 3.58 0.88 -26.18
N LEU A 70 2.33 1.10 -26.57
CA LEU A 70 1.45 0.06 -27.11
C LEU A 70 1.00 0.48 -28.51
N THR A 71 1.27 -0.38 -29.50
CA THR A 71 0.92 -0.13 -30.91
C THR A 71 0.15 -1.31 -31.47
N ARG A 72 -0.91 -1.05 -32.23
CA ARG A 72 -1.60 -2.07 -33.00
C ARG A 72 -0.90 -2.27 -34.34
N LEU A 73 -0.63 -3.52 -34.69
CA LEU A 73 0.02 -3.89 -35.94
C LEU A 73 -1.03 -4.08 -37.05
N ASP A 74 -0.57 -4.09 -38.32
CA ASP A 74 -1.43 -4.21 -39.51
C ASP A 74 -2.19 -5.52 -39.58
N ASP A 75 -1.62 -6.58 -39.00
CA ASP A 75 -2.23 -7.91 -38.87
C ASP A 75 -3.24 -8.03 -37.72
N GLY A 76 -3.44 -6.92 -36.98
CA GLY A 76 -4.32 -6.83 -35.81
C GLY A 76 -3.72 -7.26 -34.48
N ALA A 77 -2.48 -7.76 -34.48
CA ALA A 77 -1.74 -8.03 -33.23
C ALA A 77 -1.32 -6.73 -32.54
N TRP A 78 -0.77 -6.88 -31.35
CA TRP A 78 -0.28 -5.77 -30.53
C TRP A 78 1.21 -5.89 -30.30
N ARG A 79 1.88 -4.74 -30.34
CA ARG A 79 3.29 -4.60 -29.98
C ARG A 79 3.40 -3.74 -28.73
N LEU A 80 3.97 -4.30 -27.66
CA LEU A 80 4.28 -3.62 -26.40
C LEU A 80 5.79 -3.44 -26.29
N LYS A 81 6.23 -2.20 -26.03
CA LYS A 81 7.63 -1.87 -25.71
C LYS A 81 7.74 -1.47 -24.25
N THR A 82 8.80 -1.90 -23.58
CA THR A 82 9.07 -1.63 -22.17
C THR A 82 10.22 -0.66 -21.97
N SER A 83 10.33 -0.10 -20.77
CA SER A 83 11.44 0.78 -20.35
C SER A 83 12.82 0.12 -20.42
N ALA A 84 12.88 -1.21 -20.42
CA ALA A 84 14.11 -1.97 -20.61
C ALA A 84 14.46 -2.20 -22.11
N GLY A 85 13.66 -1.62 -23.02
CA GLY A 85 13.83 -1.79 -24.46
C GLY A 85 13.36 -3.12 -25.01
N LYS A 86 12.73 -3.99 -24.18
CA LYS A 86 12.12 -5.22 -24.67
C LYS A 86 10.85 -4.94 -25.47
N VAL A 87 10.64 -5.72 -26.51
CA VAL A 87 9.47 -5.67 -27.37
C VAL A 87 8.75 -7.00 -27.33
N PHE A 88 7.45 -6.97 -27.10
CA PHE A 88 6.57 -8.13 -27.11
C PHE A 88 5.52 -7.95 -28.18
N GLU A 89 5.23 -8.99 -28.94
CA GLU A 89 4.15 -9.03 -29.91
C GLU A 89 3.19 -10.16 -29.53
N ALA A 90 1.91 -9.85 -29.46
CA ALA A 90 0.89 -10.80 -29.05
C ALA A 90 -0.46 -10.48 -29.71
N PRO A 91 -1.30 -11.48 -29.96
CA PRO A 91 -2.65 -11.25 -30.50
C PRO A 91 -3.57 -10.52 -29.54
N ALA A 92 -3.27 -10.56 -28.24
CA ALA A 92 -4.07 -9.88 -27.22
C ALA A 92 -3.20 -9.36 -26.07
N ILE A 93 -3.63 -8.25 -25.50
CA ILE A 93 -3.06 -7.64 -24.30
C ILE A 93 -4.14 -7.60 -23.22
N VAL A 94 -3.83 -8.08 -22.02
CA VAL A 94 -4.69 -7.95 -20.84
C VAL A 94 -4.10 -6.88 -19.94
N LEU A 95 -4.85 -5.81 -19.74
CA LEU A 95 -4.46 -4.73 -18.83
C LEU A 95 -4.93 -5.08 -17.42
N ALA A 96 -4.01 -5.46 -16.56
CA ALA A 96 -4.24 -5.78 -15.15
C ALA A 96 -3.41 -4.86 -14.24
N ALA A 97 -3.21 -3.61 -14.68
CA ALA A 97 -2.33 -2.63 -14.05
C ALA A 97 -2.85 -2.10 -12.70
N GLY A 98 -4.03 -2.55 -12.25
CA GLY A 98 -4.68 -2.02 -11.04
C GLY A 98 -4.86 -0.51 -11.17
N ALA A 99 -4.41 0.21 -10.17
CA ALA A 99 -4.43 1.67 -10.15
C ALA A 99 -3.19 2.32 -10.79
N GLY A 100 -2.40 1.57 -11.53
CA GLY A 100 -1.12 2.01 -12.07
C GLY A 100 -0.01 2.03 -11.01
N SER A 101 0.96 2.91 -11.17
CA SER A 101 1.96 3.15 -10.14
C SER A 101 1.28 3.77 -8.91
N PHE A 102 1.50 3.17 -7.76
CA PHE A 102 0.99 3.68 -6.49
C PHE A 102 2.13 4.37 -5.73
N VAL A 103 1.97 5.67 -5.53
CA VAL A 103 2.90 6.47 -4.74
C VAL A 103 2.16 6.97 -3.50
N PRO A 104 2.67 6.73 -2.29
CA PRO A 104 2.07 7.27 -1.09
C PRO A 104 2.04 8.80 -1.12
N ARG A 105 0.93 9.38 -0.66
CA ARG A 105 0.87 10.82 -0.45
C ARG A 105 1.75 11.17 0.74
N ARG A 106 2.79 11.94 0.47
CA ARG A 106 3.77 12.36 1.48
C ARG A 106 3.19 13.32 2.49
N ILE A 107 3.76 13.31 3.69
CA ILE A 107 3.43 14.28 4.73
C ILE A 107 3.92 15.65 4.27
N PRO A 108 3.08 16.70 4.30
CA PRO A 108 3.48 18.04 3.87
C PRO A 108 4.20 18.81 5.00
N LEU A 109 5.22 18.19 5.60
CA LEU A 109 6.02 18.81 6.64
C LEU A 109 7.48 18.95 6.17
N PRO A 110 8.15 20.05 6.54
CA PRO A 110 9.58 20.18 6.34
C PRO A 110 10.33 19.00 6.95
N ASP A 111 11.42 18.61 6.35
CA ASP A 111 12.34 17.57 6.83
C ASP A 111 11.75 16.15 6.96
N ALA A 112 10.48 15.92 6.59
CA ALA A 112 9.84 14.60 6.65
C ALA A 112 10.65 13.54 5.87
N ASP A 113 11.22 13.92 4.74
CA ASP A 113 12.03 13.04 3.89
C ASP A 113 13.29 12.50 4.62
N SER A 114 13.82 13.23 5.61
CA SER A 114 14.99 12.80 6.39
C SER A 114 14.68 11.60 7.30
N PHE A 115 13.43 11.38 7.65
CA PHE A 115 12.93 10.29 8.50
C PHE A 115 12.42 9.10 7.69
N GLU A 116 12.20 9.27 6.37
CA GLU A 116 11.62 8.23 5.52
C GLU A 116 12.50 6.98 5.47
N GLY A 117 11.87 5.82 5.62
CA GLY A 117 12.53 4.52 5.60
C GLY A 117 13.27 4.15 6.90
N LYS A 118 13.38 5.07 7.88
CA LYS A 118 13.99 4.80 9.19
C LYS A 118 12.96 4.85 10.31
N SER A 119 12.21 5.94 10.41
CA SER A 119 11.20 6.14 11.44
C SER A 119 9.87 6.67 10.91
N LEU A 120 9.82 7.17 9.67
CA LEU A 120 8.62 7.49 8.93
C LEU A 120 8.40 6.48 7.81
N PHE A 121 7.21 5.88 7.78
CA PHE A 121 6.83 4.86 6.81
C PHE A 121 5.44 5.15 6.21
N TYR A 122 5.24 4.74 4.97
CA TYR A 122 3.97 4.82 4.25
C TYR A 122 3.34 3.45 4.00
N ALA A 123 4.03 2.39 4.42
CA ALA A 123 3.61 1.00 4.34
C ALA A 123 4.24 0.20 5.48
N VAL A 124 3.61 -0.88 5.89
CA VAL A 124 4.18 -1.83 6.86
C VAL A 124 4.60 -3.09 6.10
N ARG A 125 5.90 -3.21 5.89
CA ARG A 125 6.48 -4.39 5.22
C ARG A 125 6.82 -5.50 6.22
N ARG A 126 7.17 -5.13 7.45
CA ARG A 126 7.49 -6.04 8.56
C ARG A 126 6.90 -5.51 9.84
N MET A 127 6.02 -6.25 10.47
CA MET A 127 5.42 -5.87 11.75
C MET A 127 6.46 -5.79 12.88
N GLU A 128 7.50 -6.61 12.80
CA GLU A 128 8.57 -6.67 13.82
C GLU A 128 9.33 -5.34 13.97
N ASP A 129 9.39 -4.52 12.95
CA ASP A 129 10.05 -3.20 12.99
C ASP A 129 9.35 -2.20 13.94
N PHE A 130 8.14 -2.56 14.37
CA PHE A 130 7.29 -1.76 15.28
C PHE A 130 7.20 -2.35 16.69
N ARG A 131 7.82 -3.51 16.94
CA ARG A 131 7.82 -4.14 18.27
C ARG A 131 8.48 -3.22 19.28
N ASP A 132 7.82 -3.09 20.46
CA ASP A 132 8.27 -2.27 21.58
C ASP A 132 8.55 -0.80 21.23
N ARG A 133 7.86 -0.27 20.17
CA ARG A 133 7.97 1.11 19.71
C ARG A 133 6.76 1.94 20.10
N ASP A 134 6.98 3.25 20.24
CA ASP A 134 5.89 4.22 20.31
C ASP A 134 5.47 4.54 18.88
N VAL A 135 4.35 3.97 18.47
CA VAL A 135 3.84 4.04 17.10
C VAL A 135 2.75 5.11 17.03
N VAL A 136 2.93 6.04 16.11
CA VAL A 136 1.87 6.99 15.75
C VAL A 136 1.39 6.69 14.33
N ILE A 137 0.09 6.62 14.15
CA ILE A 137 -0.56 6.35 12.86
C ILE A 137 -1.38 7.55 12.45
N ALA A 138 -0.98 8.21 11.37
CA ALA A 138 -1.67 9.37 10.82
C ALA A 138 -2.57 8.94 9.66
N GLY A 139 -3.88 8.95 9.87
CA GLY A 139 -4.87 8.53 8.88
C GLY A 139 -6.21 8.18 9.51
N GLY A 140 -7.21 7.88 8.67
CA GLY A 140 -8.56 7.54 9.15
C GLY A 140 -9.33 6.64 8.18
N GLY A 141 -8.64 5.97 7.28
CA GLY A 141 -9.18 4.91 6.40
C GLY A 141 -8.81 3.51 6.90
N ASP A 142 -9.24 2.49 6.15
CA ASP A 142 -9.01 1.08 6.49
C ASP A 142 -7.55 0.78 6.82
N SER A 143 -6.60 1.22 5.98
CA SER A 143 -5.17 0.98 6.24
C SER A 143 -4.70 1.52 7.60
N ALA A 144 -5.19 2.69 8.02
CA ALA A 144 -4.78 3.28 9.30
C ALA A 144 -5.32 2.48 10.48
N LEU A 145 -6.61 2.11 10.44
CA LEU A 145 -7.24 1.40 11.53
C LEU A 145 -6.81 -0.06 11.60
N ASP A 146 -6.69 -0.73 10.47
CA ASP A 146 -6.20 -2.11 10.43
C ASP A 146 -4.80 -2.21 11.02
N TRP A 147 -3.88 -1.31 10.62
CA TRP A 147 -2.55 -1.31 11.18
C TRP A 147 -2.51 -0.89 12.65
N ALA A 148 -3.39 0.00 13.09
CA ALA A 148 -3.50 0.33 14.51
C ALA A 148 -3.89 -0.90 15.34
N LEU A 149 -4.86 -1.68 14.87
CA LEU A 149 -5.32 -2.90 15.53
C LEU A 149 -4.28 -4.02 15.48
N ASN A 150 -3.60 -4.20 14.34
CA ASN A 150 -2.60 -5.27 14.17
C ASN A 150 -1.29 -4.97 14.91
N LEU A 151 -0.88 -3.71 15.03
CA LEU A 151 0.36 -3.33 15.73
C LEU A 151 0.15 -3.16 17.24
N HIS A 152 -1.09 -2.90 17.70
CA HIS A 152 -1.39 -2.71 19.11
C HIS A 152 -0.85 -3.82 20.02
N PRO A 153 -0.95 -5.13 19.68
CA PRO A 153 -0.46 -6.20 20.55
C PRO A 153 1.06 -6.28 20.69
N ILE A 154 1.82 -5.66 19.79
CA ILE A 154 3.30 -5.78 19.75
C ILE A 154 4.02 -4.46 20.02
N ALA A 155 3.38 -3.34 19.74
CA ALA A 155 3.96 -2.02 20.00
C ALA A 155 3.93 -1.69 21.50
N ARG A 156 4.83 -0.84 21.96
CA ARG A 156 4.79 -0.31 23.33
C ARG A 156 3.59 0.60 23.55
N SER A 157 3.29 1.43 22.58
CA SER A 157 2.10 2.28 22.54
C SER A 157 1.64 2.52 21.11
N VAL A 158 0.34 2.70 20.92
CA VAL A 158 -0.25 3.08 19.63
C VAL A 158 -1.10 4.32 19.82
N ALA A 159 -0.87 5.33 19.00
CA ALA A 159 -1.71 6.51 18.89
C ALA A 159 -2.19 6.71 17.46
N ILE A 160 -3.46 7.04 17.28
CA ILE A 160 -4.04 7.44 16.00
C ILE A 160 -4.19 8.96 15.98
N VAL A 161 -3.73 9.57 14.90
CA VAL A 161 -3.91 10.99 14.61
C VAL A 161 -4.80 11.12 13.39
N HIS A 162 -5.96 11.76 13.57
CA HIS A 162 -6.86 12.03 12.46
C HIS A 162 -7.46 13.44 12.56
N ARG A 163 -7.63 14.08 11.38
CA ARG A 163 -8.07 15.50 11.31
C ARG A 163 -9.49 15.76 11.81
N ARG A 164 -10.32 14.72 11.98
CA ARG A 164 -11.71 14.80 12.43
C ARG A 164 -12.13 13.49 13.07
N ASP A 165 -13.17 13.50 13.88
CA ASP A 165 -13.69 12.31 14.57
C ASP A 165 -14.67 11.49 13.71
N GLU A 166 -14.40 11.43 12.40
CA GLU A 166 -15.14 10.63 11.42
C GLU A 166 -14.16 9.79 10.63
N PHE A 167 -14.36 8.48 10.62
CA PHE A 167 -13.49 7.51 9.98
C PHE A 167 -14.14 6.94 8.72
N ARG A 168 -13.32 6.69 7.69
CA ARG A 168 -13.75 6.03 6.44
C ARG A 168 -13.48 4.53 6.45
N ALA A 169 -12.94 4.01 7.53
CA ALA A 169 -12.66 2.60 7.70
C ALA A 169 -13.95 1.80 7.96
N ALA A 170 -13.85 0.47 7.83
CA ALA A 170 -14.93 -0.46 8.13
C ALA A 170 -15.48 -0.22 9.54
N PRO A 171 -16.81 -0.23 9.74
CA PRO A 171 -17.43 0.05 11.04
C PRO A 171 -16.90 -0.84 12.18
N ASP A 172 -16.67 -2.12 11.92
CA ASP A 172 -16.09 -3.07 12.90
C ASP A 172 -14.69 -2.63 13.37
N SER A 173 -13.82 -2.18 12.44
CA SER A 173 -12.49 -1.67 12.79
C SER A 173 -12.57 -0.38 13.62
N VAL A 174 -13.52 0.49 13.31
CA VAL A 174 -13.77 1.72 14.07
C VAL A 174 -14.23 1.40 15.49
N GLU A 175 -15.17 0.47 15.65
CA GLU A 175 -15.68 0.03 16.95
C GLU A 175 -14.57 -0.56 17.83
N LYS A 176 -13.77 -1.48 17.28
CA LYS A 176 -12.63 -2.07 17.98
C LYS A 176 -11.61 -1.03 18.42
N MET A 177 -11.25 -0.10 17.54
CA MET A 177 -10.34 1.01 17.85
C MET A 177 -10.90 1.87 18.99
N ARG A 178 -12.17 2.27 18.93
CA ARG A 178 -12.81 3.07 19.98
C ARG A 178 -12.88 2.36 21.33
N ALA A 179 -13.10 1.04 21.32
CA ALA A 179 -13.06 0.22 22.53
C ALA A 179 -11.68 0.25 23.19
N LEU A 180 -10.59 0.14 22.41
CA LEU A 180 -9.23 0.25 22.91
C LEU A 180 -8.91 1.65 23.44
N VAL A 181 -9.42 2.70 22.79
CA VAL A 181 -9.27 4.08 23.26
C VAL A 181 -10.02 4.29 24.59
N ALA A 182 -11.26 3.79 24.69
CA ALA A 182 -12.04 3.89 25.93
C ALA A 182 -11.41 3.10 27.10
N ALA A 183 -10.73 2.00 26.80
CA ALA A 183 -9.99 1.20 27.76
C ALA A 183 -8.60 1.82 28.14
N GLY A 184 -8.22 2.96 27.55
CA GLY A 184 -6.91 3.58 27.76
C GLY A 184 -5.72 2.81 27.18
N GLN A 185 -5.99 1.84 26.30
CA GLN A 185 -4.98 1.00 25.68
C GLN A 185 -4.45 1.56 24.35
N MET A 186 -5.17 2.50 23.77
CA MET A 186 -4.80 3.23 22.56
C MET A 186 -5.14 4.70 22.72
N LYS A 187 -4.41 5.59 22.07
CA LYS A 187 -4.68 7.02 22.09
C LYS A 187 -5.27 7.47 20.76
N LEU A 188 -6.32 8.29 20.81
CA LEU A 188 -6.85 9.00 19.66
C LEU A 188 -6.65 10.51 19.86
N VAL A 189 -6.03 11.16 18.88
CA VAL A 189 -5.84 12.62 18.87
C VAL A 189 -6.47 13.19 17.60
N ILE A 190 -7.43 14.08 17.78
CA ILE A 190 -8.07 14.77 16.68
C ILE A 190 -7.27 16.02 16.34
N GLY A 191 -6.64 16.02 15.18
CA GLY A 191 -5.76 17.10 14.73
C GLY A 191 -4.94 16.72 13.52
N GLN A 192 -3.98 17.56 13.19
CA GLN A 192 -3.06 17.38 12.07
C GLN A 192 -1.62 17.46 12.57
N LEU A 193 -0.75 16.64 11.97
CA LEU A 193 0.69 16.73 12.24
C LEU A 193 1.19 18.14 11.87
N SER A 194 1.90 18.77 12.78
CA SER A 194 2.46 20.13 12.61
C SER A 194 3.97 20.17 12.69
N ALA A 195 4.62 19.27 13.43
CA ALA A 195 6.07 19.13 13.49
C ALA A 195 6.50 17.69 13.75
N LEU A 196 7.72 17.38 13.34
CA LEU A 196 8.42 16.13 13.62
C LEU A 196 9.67 16.45 14.43
N ASP A 197 9.84 15.77 15.58
CA ASP A 197 10.98 15.97 16.47
C ASP A 197 11.90 14.75 16.37
N GLY A 198 13.18 14.99 16.17
CA GLY A 198 14.16 13.91 16.05
C GLY A 198 15.46 14.36 15.39
N SER A 199 16.36 13.43 15.17
CA SER A 199 17.65 13.68 14.53
C SER A 199 18.17 12.43 13.84
N HIS A 200 19.03 12.61 12.83
CA HIS A 200 19.68 11.52 12.10
C HIS A 200 18.72 10.48 11.48
N GLY A 201 17.48 10.91 11.19
CA GLY A 201 16.43 10.05 10.65
C GLY A 201 15.65 9.24 11.69
N GLU A 202 15.92 9.43 12.98
CA GLU A 202 15.19 8.80 14.07
C GLU A 202 14.27 9.83 14.76
N LEU A 203 12.97 9.50 14.81
CA LEU A 203 11.98 10.29 15.53
C LEU A 203 12.07 10.03 17.04
N SER A 204 11.89 11.07 17.81
CA SER A 204 11.72 11.02 19.27
C SER A 204 10.34 11.49 19.70
N GLY A 205 9.66 12.27 18.85
CA GLY A 205 8.32 12.79 19.09
C GLY A 205 7.73 13.45 17.85
N LEU A 206 6.52 13.94 18.00
CA LEU A 206 5.84 14.78 17.04
C LEU A 206 4.82 15.70 17.70
N THR A 207 4.49 16.79 17.03
CA THR A 207 3.50 17.76 17.46
C THR A 207 2.27 17.69 16.56
N ILE A 208 1.11 17.74 17.19
CA ILE A 208 -0.20 17.71 16.53
C ILE A 208 -0.92 19.02 16.87
N LYS A 209 -1.42 19.70 15.86
CA LYS A 209 -2.30 20.87 16.02
C LYS A 209 -3.74 20.40 16.00
N GLY A 210 -4.36 20.38 17.18
CA GLY A 210 -5.78 20.10 17.38
C GLY A 210 -6.63 21.38 17.44
N THR A 211 -7.94 21.20 17.63
CA THR A 211 -8.88 22.32 17.84
C THR A 211 -8.76 22.94 19.23
N ASP A 212 -8.25 22.19 20.17
CA ASP A 212 -8.06 22.52 21.59
C ASP A 212 -6.61 22.92 21.93
N GLY A 213 -5.74 22.99 20.92
CA GLY A 213 -4.34 23.39 21.07
C GLY A 213 -3.35 22.43 20.44
N GLU A 214 -2.10 22.56 20.86
CA GLU A 214 -1.02 21.69 20.42
C GLU A 214 -0.83 20.51 21.39
N HIS A 215 -0.63 19.32 20.81
CA HIS A 215 -0.38 18.08 21.55
C HIS A 215 0.96 17.51 21.12
N ALA A 216 1.84 17.27 22.09
CA ALA A 216 3.08 16.52 21.86
C ALA A 216 2.85 15.04 22.15
N LEU A 217 3.34 14.17 21.28
CA LEU A 217 3.32 12.72 21.46
C LEU A 217 4.73 12.15 21.31
N PRO A 218 5.14 11.20 22.18
CA PRO A 218 6.31 10.38 21.90
C PRO A 218 6.06 9.54 20.65
N CYS A 219 7.06 9.46 19.78
CA CYS A 219 6.96 8.74 18.53
C CYS A 219 8.33 8.24 18.09
N ASN A 220 8.49 6.92 17.97
CA ASN A 220 9.68 6.34 17.35
C ASN A 220 9.39 5.82 15.94
N ARG A 221 8.11 5.55 15.64
CA ARG A 221 7.65 5.06 14.34
C ARG A 221 6.38 5.80 13.94
N LEU A 222 6.44 6.50 12.86
CA LEU A 222 5.31 7.20 12.28
C LEU A 222 4.85 6.48 11.01
N LEU A 223 3.58 6.06 10.98
CA LEU A 223 2.90 5.53 9.81
C LEU A 223 1.98 6.58 9.23
N ALA A 224 2.19 6.98 7.98
CA ALA A 224 1.39 8.00 7.32
C ALA A 224 0.50 7.41 6.23
N PHE A 225 -0.79 7.23 6.54
CA PHE A 225 -1.78 6.69 5.62
C PHE A 225 -2.70 7.78 5.08
N TYR A 226 -2.14 8.69 4.29
CA TYR A 226 -2.87 9.80 3.64
C TYR A 226 -3.48 9.41 2.29
N GLY A 227 -3.43 8.12 1.95
CA GLY A 227 -3.87 7.56 0.69
C GLY A 227 -2.73 7.45 -0.34
N LEU A 228 -3.07 6.83 -1.45
CA LEU A 228 -2.14 6.64 -2.57
C LEU A 228 -2.46 7.65 -3.66
N LYS A 229 -1.45 8.10 -4.37
CA LYS A 229 -1.58 8.74 -5.67
C LYS A 229 -1.47 7.64 -6.72
N MET A 230 -2.52 7.46 -7.47
CA MET A 230 -2.60 6.46 -8.52
C MET A 230 -2.26 7.10 -9.84
N GLU A 231 -1.30 6.57 -10.57
CA GLU A 231 -0.86 7.09 -11.86
C GLU A 231 -0.77 5.96 -12.88
N LEU A 232 -1.65 6.00 -13.87
CA LEU A 232 -1.63 5.03 -14.99
C LEU A 232 -0.41 5.24 -15.89
N GLY A 233 0.21 6.43 -15.85
CA GLY A 233 1.34 6.76 -16.68
C GLY A 233 1.00 6.63 -18.16
N PRO A 234 1.86 6.01 -19.01
CA PRO A 234 1.64 5.87 -20.45
C PRO A 234 0.34 5.14 -20.80
N ILE A 235 -0.14 4.25 -19.92
CA ILE A 235 -1.39 3.49 -20.13
C ILE A 235 -2.60 4.43 -20.34
N ALA A 236 -2.58 5.59 -19.69
CA ALA A 236 -3.65 6.59 -19.83
C ALA A 236 -3.77 7.17 -21.26
N GLU A 237 -2.72 7.07 -22.07
CA GLU A 237 -2.64 7.61 -23.44
C GLU A 237 -2.91 6.55 -24.52
N TRP A 238 -3.18 5.30 -24.14
CA TRP A 238 -3.40 4.19 -25.08
C TRP A 238 -4.81 4.15 -25.69
N GLY A 239 -5.61 5.21 -25.52
CA GLY A 239 -6.95 5.30 -26.09
C GLY A 239 -8.00 4.47 -25.35
N LEU A 240 -7.74 4.15 -24.08
CA LEU A 240 -8.70 3.45 -23.24
C LEU A 240 -9.83 4.39 -22.80
N ASN A 241 -11.01 3.83 -22.62
CA ASN A 241 -12.11 4.53 -21.99
C ASN A 241 -11.91 4.50 -20.47
N ILE A 242 -11.35 5.58 -19.91
CA ILE A 242 -10.98 5.67 -18.50
C ILE A 242 -12.07 6.47 -17.77
N ASP A 243 -12.70 5.86 -16.78
CA ASP A 243 -13.54 6.55 -15.83
C ASP A 243 -12.67 7.19 -14.74
N ARG A 244 -12.75 8.53 -14.64
CA ARG A 244 -11.96 9.29 -13.64
C ARG A 244 -12.43 9.12 -12.21
N ASN A 245 -13.55 8.47 -11.98
CA ASN A 245 -14.14 8.25 -10.67
C ASN A 245 -13.81 6.86 -10.09
N HIS A 246 -13.13 6.01 -10.85
CA HIS A 246 -12.72 4.66 -10.42
C HIS A 246 -11.38 4.28 -11.00
#